data_61b9a7aa21a285e9b6b2b47ad82b2552
#
_entry.id   61b9a7aa21a285e9b6b2b47ad82b2552
#
_cell.length_a   1.000
_cell.length_b   1.000
_cell.length_c   1.000
_cell.angle_alpha   90.00
_cell.angle_beta   90.00
_cell.angle_gamma   90.00
#
_symmetry.space_group_name_H-M   'P 1'
#
loop_
_entity.id
_entity.type
_entity.pdbx_description
1 polymer ?
#
loop_
_entity_poly.entity_id
_entity_poly.type
_entity_poly.pdbx_seq_one_letter_code
_entity_poly.pdbx_strand_id
1 'polypeptide(L)' 'MYYLQRLRDLREDMDLEQKDIAKLLGTTQPQYSRYETGERELPIRHLVTLADFYKVSTDYILGRTNNKNYKP' A
#
# COMPACT_ATOMS: atom_id res chain seq x y z
N MET A 1 16.17 -4.85 0.23
CA MET A 1 15.16 -4.18 1.07
C MET A 1 14.27 -3.32 0.22
N TYR A 2 12.98 -3.42 0.40
CA TYR A 2 12.05 -2.80 -0.51
C TYR A 2 11.08 -1.88 0.25
N TYR A 3 11.32 -0.59 0.19
CA TYR A 3 10.55 0.41 0.92
C TYR A 3 9.56 1.10 -0.02
N LEU A 4 8.29 1.06 0.34
CA LEU A 4 7.22 1.65 -0.45
C LEU A 4 6.66 2.87 0.28
N GLN A 5 7.35 4.00 0.15
CA GLN A 5 6.95 5.25 0.81
C GLN A 5 5.49 5.63 0.50
N ARG A 6 5.04 5.35 -0.71
CA ARG A 6 3.69 5.74 -1.11
C ARG A 6 2.58 4.99 -0.40
N LEU A 7 2.86 3.79 0.15
CA LEU A 7 1.87 3.10 0.98
C LEU A 7 1.50 3.95 2.19
N ARG A 8 2.51 4.46 2.88
CA ARG A 8 2.30 5.31 4.04
C ARG A 8 1.65 6.62 3.65
N ASP A 9 2.13 7.25 2.58
CA ASP A 9 1.61 8.53 2.11
C ASP A 9 0.13 8.43 1.78
N LEU A 10 -0.28 7.40 1.03
CA LEU A 10 -1.67 7.18 0.66
C LEU A 10 -2.54 6.94 1.89
N ARG A 11 -2.04 6.14 2.82
CA ARG A 11 -2.78 5.84 4.05
C ARG A 11 -2.99 7.09 4.88
N GLU A 12 -1.94 7.88 5.07
CA GLU A 12 -2.01 9.11 5.87
C GLU A 12 -2.88 10.17 5.21
N ASP A 13 -2.86 10.25 3.88
CA ASP A 13 -3.72 11.19 3.14
C ASP A 13 -5.20 10.93 3.40
N MET A 14 -5.58 9.70 3.71
CA MET A 14 -6.97 9.34 4.03
C MET A 14 -7.24 9.29 5.53
N ASP A 15 -6.28 9.73 6.35
CA ASP A 15 -6.39 9.69 7.82
C ASP A 15 -6.65 8.28 8.35
N LEU A 16 -6.08 7.27 7.70
CA LEU A 16 -6.23 5.88 8.13
C LEU A 16 -5.02 5.43 8.94
N GLU A 17 -5.28 4.50 9.87
CA GLU A 17 -4.23 3.88 10.67
C GLU A 17 -3.78 2.57 10.03
N GLN A 18 -2.60 2.09 10.42
CA GLN A 18 -2.09 0.81 9.92
C GLN A 18 -3.05 -0.33 10.19
N LYS A 19 -3.75 -0.33 11.34
CA LYS A 19 -4.71 -1.37 11.67
C LYS A 19 -5.88 -1.42 10.70
N ASP A 20 -6.27 -0.26 10.16
CA ASP A 20 -7.37 -0.20 9.18
C ASP A 20 -7.00 -0.90 7.90
N ILE A 21 -5.77 -0.67 7.43
CA ILE A 21 -5.28 -1.30 6.21
C ILE A 21 -5.01 -2.79 6.45
N ALA A 22 -4.47 -3.13 7.62
CA ALA A 22 -4.27 -4.54 7.97
C ALA A 22 -5.58 -5.31 7.89
N LYS A 23 -6.66 -4.73 8.39
CA LYS A 23 -7.99 -5.34 8.34
C LYS A 23 -8.47 -5.52 6.91
N LEU A 24 -8.26 -4.49 6.07
CA LEU A 24 -8.61 -4.56 4.65
C LEU A 24 -7.91 -5.72 3.96
N LEU A 25 -6.64 -5.94 4.29
CA LEU A 25 -5.83 -6.98 3.66
C LEU A 25 -5.97 -8.35 4.32
N GLY A 26 -6.71 -8.44 5.42
CA GLY A 26 -6.87 -9.70 6.15
C GLY A 26 -5.60 -10.15 6.87
N THR A 27 -4.78 -9.20 7.31
CA THR A 27 -3.53 -9.49 8.02
C THR A 27 -3.51 -8.76 9.36
N THR A 28 -2.39 -8.85 10.08
CA THR A 28 -2.24 -8.17 11.37
C THR A 28 -1.55 -6.82 11.20
N GLN A 29 -1.76 -5.91 12.16
CA GLN A 29 -1.12 -4.60 12.12
C GLN A 29 0.41 -4.72 12.13
N PRO A 30 1.04 -5.55 12.97
CA PRO A 30 2.49 -5.70 12.90
C PRO A 30 3.00 -6.20 11.55
N GLN A 31 2.27 -7.12 10.92
CA GLN A 31 2.66 -7.63 9.60
C GLN A 31 2.55 -6.54 8.54
N TYR A 32 1.45 -5.77 8.56
CA TYR A 32 1.29 -4.68 7.62
C TYR A 32 2.39 -3.61 7.82
N SER A 33 2.72 -3.31 9.07
CA SER A 33 3.78 -2.36 9.38
C SER A 33 5.09 -2.72 8.68
N ARG A 34 5.40 -4.02 8.61
CA ARG A 34 6.61 -4.50 7.95
C ARG A 34 6.59 -4.25 6.44
N TYR A 35 5.41 -4.23 5.84
CA TYR A 35 5.29 -3.86 4.42
C TYR A 35 5.63 -2.38 4.23
N GLU A 36 5.16 -1.51 5.11
CA GLU A 36 5.45 -0.07 4.99
C GLU A 36 6.91 0.25 5.21
N THR A 37 7.57 -0.46 6.12
CA THR A 37 8.99 -0.21 6.41
C THR A 37 9.94 -0.88 5.41
N GLY A 38 9.41 -1.78 4.57
CA GLY A 38 10.24 -2.55 3.64
C GLY A 38 10.92 -3.74 4.29
N GLU A 39 10.62 -4.03 5.55
CA GLU A 39 11.15 -5.21 6.23
C GLU A 39 10.64 -6.50 5.57
N ARG A 40 9.42 -6.46 5.03
CA ARG A 40 8.82 -7.54 4.28
C ARG A 40 8.34 -7.03 2.95
N GLU A 41 8.51 -7.84 1.91
CA GLU A 41 8.05 -7.52 0.57
C GLU A 41 6.53 -7.64 0.51
N LEU A 42 5.86 -6.64 -0.10
CA LEU A 42 4.42 -6.64 -0.23
C LEU A 42 3.98 -7.69 -1.24
N PRO A 43 3.12 -8.65 -0.86
CA PRO A 43 2.61 -9.61 -1.84
C PRO A 43 1.84 -8.93 -2.95
N ILE A 44 1.90 -9.52 -4.16
CA ILE A 44 1.22 -8.94 -5.34
C ILE A 44 -0.29 -8.81 -5.09
N ARG A 45 -0.91 -9.79 -4.44
CA ARG A 45 -2.35 -9.73 -4.16
C ARG A 45 -2.71 -8.53 -3.30
N HIS A 46 -1.85 -8.15 -2.35
CA HIS A 46 -2.07 -6.98 -1.51
C HIS A 46 -1.82 -5.69 -2.28
N LEU A 47 -0.82 -5.70 -3.15
CA LEU A 47 -0.53 -4.54 -4.01
C LEU A 47 -1.75 -4.21 -4.88
N VAL A 48 -2.36 -5.21 -5.50
CA VAL A 48 -3.55 -5.02 -6.34
C VAL A 48 -4.73 -4.51 -5.50
N THR A 49 -4.95 -5.11 -4.33
CA THR A 49 -6.03 -4.67 -3.44
C THR A 49 -5.86 -3.21 -3.03
N LEU A 50 -4.64 -2.82 -2.69
CA LEU A 50 -4.37 -1.44 -2.28
C LEU A 50 -4.50 -0.45 -3.44
N ALA A 51 -4.06 -0.83 -4.63
CA ALA A 51 -4.23 0.01 -5.81
C ALA A 51 -5.71 0.26 -6.07
N ASP A 52 -6.53 -0.77 -5.99
CA ASP A 52 -7.98 -0.63 -6.18
C ASP A 52 -8.62 0.19 -5.07
N PHE A 53 -8.18 -0.01 -3.82
CA PHE A 53 -8.72 0.72 -2.68
C PHE A 53 -8.40 2.21 -2.75
N TYR A 54 -7.16 2.54 -3.06
CA TYR A 54 -6.73 3.95 -3.14
C TYR A 54 -7.05 4.60 -4.48
N LYS A 55 -7.53 3.83 -5.46
CA LYS A 55 -7.83 4.33 -6.81
C LYS A 55 -6.59 4.90 -7.48
N VAL A 56 -5.50 4.16 -7.40
CA VAL A 56 -4.23 4.51 -8.05
C VAL A 56 -3.70 3.29 -8.80
N SER A 57 -2.76 3.51 -9.72
CA SER A 57 -2.12 2.40 -10.43
C SER A 57 -1.13 1.68 -9.51
N THR A 58 -0.85 0.40 -9.80
CA THR A 58 0.20 -0.32 -9.10
C THR A 58 1.56 0.33 -9.34
N ASP A 59 1.79 0.87 -10.54
CA ASP A 59 3.03 1.59 -10.85
C ASP A 59 3.23 2.81 -9.96
N TYR A 60 2.15 3.51 -9.62
CA TYR A 60 2.24 4.66 -8.71
C TYR A 60 2.70 4.20 -7.32
N ILE A 61 2.11 3.12 -6.80
CA ILE A 61 2.50 2.59 -5.49
C ILE A 61 3.97 2.16 -5.50
N LEU A 62 4.41 1.56 -6.59
CA LEU A 62 5.78 1.07 -6.73
C LEU A 62 6.80 2.18 -7.00
N GLY A 63 6.33 3.42 -7.19
CA GLY A 63 7.23 4.53 -7.46
C GLY A 63 7.75 4.60 -8.88
N ARG A 64 7.12 3.87 -9.80
CA ARG A 64 7.54 3.83 -11.21
C ARG A 64 6.98 4.98 -12.02
N THR A 65 5.99 5.69 -11.50
CA THR A 65 5.38 6.86 -12.11
C THR A 65 4.90 7.81 -11.03
N ASN A 66 4.83 9.09 -11.34
CA ASN A 66 4.22 10.09 -10.47
C ASN A 66 2.75 10.32 -10.79
N ASN A 67 2.23 9.63 -11.79
CA ASN A 67 0.85 9.74 -12.22
C ASN A 67 0.03 8.62 -11.60
N LYS A 68 -1.06 8.97 -10.94
CA LYS A 68 -1.89 7.98 -10.25
C LYS A 68 -2.60 7.01 -11.22
N ASN A 69 -3.02 7.48 -12.38
CA ASN A 69 -3.51 6.67 -13.52
C ASN A 69 -4.25 5.37 -13.16
N TYR A 70 -5.25 5.46 -12.30
CA TYR A 70 -6.01 4.28 -11.92
C TYR A 70 -6.83 3.76 -13.11
N LYS A 71 -6.70 2.47 -13.40
CA LYS A 71 -7.53 1.76 -14.39
C LYS A 71 -8.02 0.47 -13.72
N PRO A 72 -9.31 0.36 -13.45
CA PRO A 72 -9.86 -0.85 -12.84
C PRO A 72 -9.70 -2.09 -13.72
#